data_c12fad6a4e253d8aa1c8d6dc99550473
#
_entry.id   c12fad6a4e253d8aa1c8d6dc99550473
#
_cell.length_a   1.000
_cell.length_b   1.000
_cell.length_c   1.000
_cell.angle_alpha   90.00
_cell.angle_beta   90.00
_cell.angle_gamma   90.00
#
_symmetry.space_group_name_H-M   'P 1'
#
loop_
_entity.id
_entity.type
_entity.pdbx_description
1 polymer ?
#
loop_
_entity_poly.entity_id
_entity_poly.type
_entity_poly.pdbx_seq_one_letter_code
_entity_poly.pdbx_strand_id
1 'polypeptide(L)'
;MTQSSTNSFFTVNDLPMSKRYDVWQSSIDCIFNVETLPDIRKNTFHATLDADLLGSMMLARTNSTHQFWERSSHTIAADGMDHYILQLYYSGGVTSDYGKDGQEIAPDGLLFQDLSQTTKATTSDFDNLVFVIPRPLLEDRLTLPEDHNMRFLSPRDPMVRVVANLMRSLKANASALKTEHAHVLENSFADMLAACLNSAYGETSDTTNKRQNIEVMTMIRRYFRENFSRPDLTPERAARELGISRSKLYQLLEEHGGVYRYTRDLRLRRAKQLLSTTTKRPRSLYDVALECGFSSDTSFIRAFRETFDMTPGDFRRNQQTALKNSNGADGEGRDTRYEKWLHSL
;
A
#
# COMPACT_ATOMS: atom_id res chain seq x y z
N MET A 1 2.24 31.41 -14.34
CA MET A 1 2.13 29.98 -13.99
C MET A 1 2.36 29.88 -12.49
N THR A 2 1.31 29.79 -11.70
CA THR A 2 1.39 29.57 -10.25
C THR A 2 2.00 28.18 -10.05
N GLN A 3 3.18 28.10 -9.45
CA GLN A 3 3.74 26.83 -8.96
C GLN A 3 2.69 26.25 -8.00
N SER A 4 2.10 25.13 -8.36
CA SER A 4 1.28 24.33 -7.45
C SER A 4 2.18 23.98 -6.27
N SER A 5 1.83 24.43 -5.07
CA SER A 5 2.59 24.12 -3.86
C SER A 5 2.65 22.61 -3.71
N THR A 6 3.86 22.06 -3.66
CA THR A 6 4.11 20.62 -3.45
C THR A 6 4.02 20.22 -1.98
N ASN A 7 3.66 21.13 -1.08
CA ASN A 7 3.50 20.91 0.36
C ASN A 7 2.04 21.10 0.78
N SER A 8 1.57 20.25 1.69
CA SER A 8 0.25 20.31 2.32
C SER A 8 0.42 20.11 3.83
N PHE A 9 -0.09 21.04 4.63
CA PHE A 9 -0.06 20.97 6.08
C PHE A 9 -1.48 20.88 6.64
N PHE A 10 -1.76 19.79 7.33
CA PHE A 10 -3.03 19.52 7.97
C PHE A 10 -2.85 19.37 9.49
N THR A 11 -3.71 20.01 10.27
CA THR A 11 -3.72 19.88 11.74
C THR A 11 -5.15 19.93 12.28
N VAL A 12 -5.38 19.21 13.37
CA VAL A 12 -6.63 19.33 14.15
C VAL A 12 -6.42 20.07 15.46
N ASN A 13 -5.18 20.49 15.76
CA ASN A 13 -4.84 21.10 17.06
C ASN A 13 -5.48 22.48 17.27
N ASP A 14 -5.83 23.15 16.18
CA ASP A 14 -6.51 24.46 16.19
C ASP A 14 -8.02 24.34 16.45
N LEU A 15 -8.54 23.12 16.49
CA LEU A 15 -9.96 22.86 16.68
C LEU A 15 -10.30 22.69 18.16
N PRO A 16 -11.57 22.96 18.53
CA PRO A 16 -12.11 22.52 19.82
C PRO A 16 -11.90 21.02 20.00
N MET A 17 -11.51 20.60 21.23
CA MET A 17 -11.19 19.19 21.54
C MET A 17 -12.27 18.22 21.06
N SER A 18 -13.55 18.58 21.24
CA SER A 18 -14.69 17.74 20.84
C SER A 18 -14.80 17.43 19.35
N LYS A 19 -14.07 18.16 18.48
CA LYS A 19 -14.08 17.98 17.02
C LYS A 19 -12.79 17.34 16.47
N ARG A 20 -11.71 17.37 17.23
CA ARG A 20 -10.37 16.97 16.74
C ARG A 20 -10.36 15.56 16.17
N TYR A 21 -10.83 14.61 16.96
CA TYR A 21 -10.81 13.21 16.57
C TYR A 21 -11.68 12.94 15.32
N ASP A 22 -12.91 13.44 15.29
CA ASP A 22 -13.85 13.18 14.19
C ASP A 22 -13.32 13.75 12.88
N VAL A 23 -12.67 14.91 12.94
CA VAL A 23 -12.04 15.55 11.78
C VAL A 23 -10.82 14.77 11.33
N TRP A 24 -9.99 14.32 12.27
CA TRP A 24 -8.83 13.47 11.94
C TRP A 24 -9.29 12.15 11.33
N GLN A 25 -10.23 11.45 11.97
CA GLN A 25 -10.78 10.19 11.47
C GLN A 25 -11.27 10.34 10.03
N SER A 26 -12.09 11.37 9.76
CA SER A 26 -12.61 11.61 8.41
C SER A 26 -11.51 11.84 7.37
N SER A 27 -10.40 12.46 7.76
CA SER A 27 -9.30 12.78 6.85
C SER A 27 -8.40 11.60 6.54
N ILE A 28 -8.26 10.64 7.47
CA ILE A 28 -7.39 9.47 7.31
C ILE A 28 -8.17 8.22 6.86
N ASP A 29 -9.50 8.25 6.90
CA ASP A 29 -10.39 7.15 6.51
C ASP A 29 -10.19 6.72 5.05
N CYS A 30 -9.61 7.59 4.24
CA CYS A 30 -9.19 7.25 2.87
C CYS A 30 -8.12 6.15 2.81
N ILE A 31 -7.39 5.87 3.91
CA ILE A 31 -6.36 4.82 3.97
C ILE A 31 -6.71 3.77 5.03
N PHE A 32 -7.05 4.22 6.24
CA PHE A 32 -7.27 3.36 7.40
C PHE A 32 -8.53 3.77 8.15
N ASN A 33 -9.30 2.79 8.62
CA ASN A 33 -10.25 3.05 9.70
C ASN A 33 -9.45 3.22 11.00
N VAL A 34 -9.64 4.36 11.66
CA VAL A 34 -8.87 4.73 12.85
C VAL A 34 -9.82 4.86 14.03
N GLU A 35 -9.43 4.28 15.17
CA GLU A 35 -10.10 4.42 16.45
C GLU A 35 -9.12 4.85 17.54
N THR A 36 -9.62 5.44 18.63
CA THR A 36 -8.81 5.77 19.81
C THR A 36 -9.59 5.56 21.10
N LEU A 37 -8.90 5.57 22.21
CA LEU A 37 -9.52 5.41 23.54
C LEU A 37 -10.48 6.58 23.84
N PRO A 38 -11.65 6.33 24.48
CA PRO A 38 -12.65 7.37 24.76
C PRO A 38 -12.10 8.55 25.56
N ASP A 39 -11.16 8.31 26.47
CA ASP A 39 -10.52 9.35 27.26
C ASP A 39 -9.60 10.24 26.41
N ILE A 40 -8.79 9.65 25.54
CA ILE A 40 -7.93 10.38 24.60
C ILE A 40 -8.79 11.23 23.65
N ARG A 41 -9.84 10.63 23.06
CA ARG A 41 -10.76 11.34 22.18
C ARG A 41 -11.35 12.59 22.80
N LYS A 42 -11.70 12.55 24.10
CA LYS A 42 -12.37 13.64 24.82
C LYS A 42 -11.42 14.70 25.33
N ASN A 43 -10.21 14.31 25.76
CA ASN A 43 -9.41 15.15 26.66
C ASN A 43 -8.03 15.53 26.08
N THR A 44 -7.42 14.68 25.23
CA THR A 44 -6.00 14.87 24.88
C THR A 44 -5.69 14.68 23.39
N PHE A 45 -6.71 14.38 22.56
CA PHE A 45 -6.45 14.06 21.15
C PHE A 45 -5.76 15.21 20.41
N HIS A 46 -4.66 14.91 19.77
CA HIS A 46 -3.97 15.79 18.83
C HIS A 46 -3.49 15.02 17.61
N ALA A 47 -3.43 15.69 16.47
CA ALA A 47 -2.84 15.14 15.26
C ALA A 47 -2.40 16.23 14.29
N THR A 48 -1.26 16.02 13.65
CA THR A 48 -0.71 16.84 12.58
C THR A 48 -0.17 15.97 11.45
N LEU A 49 -0.26 16.47 10.23
CA LEU A 49 0.32 15.84 9.05
C LEU A 49 0.93 16.93 8.16
N ASP A 50 2.22 16.81 7.89
CA ASP A 50 2.98 17.68 6.99
C ASP A 50 3.48 16.86 5.80
N ALA A 51 2.83 17.01 4.64
CA ALA A 51 3.06 16.20 3.45
C ALA A 51 3.72 17.00 2.33
N ASP A 52 4.64 16.37 1.63
CA ASP A 52 5.24 16.83 0.39
C ASP A 52 5.08 15.81 -0.72
N LEU A 53 4.89 16.28 -1.95
CA LEU A 53 4.89 15.44 -3.13
C LEU A 53 6.28 15.47 -3.78
N LEU A 54 6.91 14.31 -3.93
CA LEU A 54 8.19 14.12 -4.60
C LEU A 54 8.05 13.15 -5.78
N GLY A 55 7.93 13.68 -6.98
CA GLY A 55 7.62 12.87 -8.16
C GLY A 55 6.26 12.20 -8.01
N SER A 56 6.27 10.88 -8.03
CA SER A 56 5.10 10.04 -7.79
C SER A 56 4.97 9.56 -6.33
N MET A 57 5.86 9.95 -5.42
CA MET A 57 5.80 9.57 -4.00
C MET A 57 5.25 10.70 -3.15
N MET A 58 4.53 10.37 -2.07
CA MET A 58 4.18 11.30 -1.01
C MET A 58 5.04 11.07 0.22
N LEU A 59 5.60 12.13 0.77
CA LEU A 59 6.46 12.13 1.96
C LEU A 59 5.76 12.90 3.06
N ALA A 60 5.30 12.25 4.12
CA ALA A 60 4.54 12.89 5.18
C ALA A 60 5.19 12.69 6.56
N ARG A 61 5.28 13.74 7.36
CA ARG A 61 5.53 13.61 8.80
C ARG A 61 4.21 13.68 9.52
N THR A 62 3.95 12.68 10.36
CA THR A 62 2.71 12.58 11.14
C THR A 62 3.04 12.50 12.62
N ASN A 63 2.36 13.33 13.40
CA ASN A 63 2.40 13.27 14.86
C ASN A 63 0.96 13.12 15.35
N SER A 64 0.70 12.12 16.19
CA SER A 64 -0.62 11.89 16.75
C SER A 64 -0.57 11.13 18.07
N THR A 65 -1.67 11.21 18.83
CA THR A 65 -1.91 10.37 20.00
C THR A 65 -2.18 8.92 19.60
N HIS A 66 -2.18 8.05 20.60
CA HIS A 66 -2.52 6.63 20.50
C HIS A 66 -3.72 6.35 19.58
N GLN A 67 -3.57 5.36 18.68
CA GLN A 67 -4.61 4.94 17.73
C GLN A 67 -4.61 3.42 17.56
N PHE A 68 -5.82 2.88 17.38
CA PHE A 68 -6.04 1.60 16.73
C PHE A 68 -6.32 1.88 15.26
N TRP A 69 -5.70 1.18 14.36
CA TRP A 69 -5.96 1.33 12.94
C TRP A 69 -6.10 -0.01 12.24
N GLU A 70 -7.05 -0.03 11.35
CA GLU A 70 -7.40 -1.21 10.57
C GLU A 70 -7.56 -0.85 9.09
N ARG A 71 -7.05 -1.71 8.24
CA ARG A 71 -7.36 -1.74 6.82
C ARG A 71 -8.04 -3.05 6.50
N SER A 72 -9.35 -3.02 6.39
CA SER A 72 -10.19 -4.18 6.11
C SER A 72 -10.25 -4.49 4.61
N SER A 73 -10.70 -5.70 4.25
CA SER A 73 -11.02 -6.03 2.85
C SER A 73 -12.07 -5.09 2.25
N HIS A 74 -13.00 -4.59 3.06
CA HIS A 74 -13.97 -3.58 2.63
C HIS A 74 -13.30 -2.25 2.28
N THR A 75 -12.40 -1.75 3.13
CA THR A 75 -11.62 -0.52 2.88
C THR A 75 -10.79 -0.65 1.61
N ILE A 76 -10.06 -1.77 1.45
CA ILE A 76 -9.27 -2.08 0.26
C ILE A 76 -10.12 -2.07 -1.00
N ALA A 77 -11.35 -2.57 -0.90
CA ALA A 77 -12.29 -2.57 -2.02
C ALA A 77 -12.85 -1.18 -2.30
N ALA A 78 -13.12 -0.38 -1.27
CA ALA A 78 -13.75 0.92 -1.40
C ALA A 78 -12.82 1.98 -2.00
N ASP A 79 -11.57 2.05 -1.53
CA ASP A 79 -10.61 3.10 -1.91
C ASP A 79 -9.78 2.77 -3.15
N GLY A 80 -9.59 1.50 -3.47
CA GLY A 80 -8.80 1.06 -4.63
C GLY A 80 -7.29 1.23 -4.48
N MET A 81 -6.81 1.79 -3.36
CA MET A 81 -5.38 2.01 -3.15
C MET A 81 -4.64 0.69 -2.96
N ASP A 82 -3.52 0.56 -3.66
CA ASP A 82 -2.63 -0.60 -3.59
C ASP A 82 -1.16 -0.20 -3.39
N HIS A 83 -0.92 1.04 -2.95
CA HIS A 83 0.42 1.57 -2.70
C HIS A 83 1.14 0.81 -1.60
N TYR A 84 2.45 0.98 -1.54
CA TYR A 84 3.24 0.59 -0.38
C TYR A 84 3.40 1.77 0.57
N ILE A 85 3.45 1.50 1.86
CA ILE A 85 3.78 2.48 2.90
C ILE A 85 5.06 2.04 3.59
N LEU A 86 6.00 2.98 3.73
CA LEU A 86 7.18 2.82 4.57
C LEU A 86 7.14 3.86 5.68
N GLN A 87 7.18 3.41 6.93
CA GLN A 87 7.14 4.28 8.12
C GLN A 87 8.44 4.20 8.90
N LEU A 88 8.98 5.35 9.27
CA LEU A 88 10.12 5.52 10.17
C LEU A 88 9.65 6.22 11.44
N TYR A 89 9.75 5.58 12.58
CA TYR A 89 9.33 6.13 13.87
C TYR A 89 10.46 6.91 14.53
N TYR A 90 10.22 8.18 14.87
CA TYR A 90 11.11 9.01 15.69
C TYR A 90 10.85 8.80 17.19
N SER A 91 9.57 8.67 17.54
CA SER A 91 9.13 8.37 18.90
C SER A 91 7.83 7.59 18.86
N GLY A 92 7.49 6.96 19.98
CA GLY A 92 6.39 6.03 20.07
C GLY A 92 6.72 4.72 19.35
N GLY A 93 5.68 3.93 19.11
CA GLY A 93 5.82 2.63 18.48
C GLY A 93 4.50 2.12 17.92
N VAL A 94 4.59 1.01 17.25
CA VAL A 94 3.44 0.27 16.71
C VAL A 94 3.57 -1.20 17.06
N THR A 95 2.47 -1.80 17.47
CA THR A 95 2.35 -3.23 17.73
C THR A 95 1.36 -3.81 16.74
N SER A 96 1.75 -4.86 16.03
CA SER A 96 0.88 -5.56 15.10
C SER A 96 0.17 -6.73 15.79
N ASP A 97 -1.13 -6.88 15.54
CA ASP A 97 -1.91 -8.05 15.94
C ASP A 97 -1.65 -9.26 15.02
N TYR A 98 -0.94 -9.06 13.91
CA TYR A 98 -0.54 -10.10 12.97
C TYR A 98 0.85 -10.64 13.34
N GLY A 99 0.88 -11.72 14.10
CA GLY A 99 2.09 -12.44 14.45
C GLY A 99 2.02 -13.04 15.84
N LYS A 100 2.63 -14.21 16.03
CA LYS A 100 2.57 -14.98 17.30
C LYS A 100 3.25 -14.27 18.48
N ASP A 101 4.02 -13.19 18.24
CA ASP A 101 4.86 -12.54 19.24
C ASP A 101 4.77 -11.00 19.21
N GLY A 102 3.62 -10.40 18.91
CA GLY A 102 3.38 -8.97 19.01
C GLY A 102 4.63 -8.11 18.71
N GLN A 103 5.12 -8.10 17.47
CA GLN A 103 6.34 -7.35 17.15
C GLN A 103 6.09 -5.87 17.35
N GLU A 104 6.91 -5.25 18.21
CA GLU A 104 6.92 -3.81 18.44
C GLU A 104 8.05 -3.18 17.65
N ILE A 105 7.75 -2.08 16.95
CA ILE A 105 8.80 -1.29 16.31
C ILE A 105 9.43 -0.35 17.33
N ALA A 106 10.76 -0.39 17.38
CA ALA A 106 11.54 0.57 18.15
C ALA A 106 11.79 1.86 17.35
N PRO A 107 12.10 2.98 18.03
CA PRO A 107 12.57 4.18 17.36
C PRO A 107 13.70 3.89 16.36
N ASP A 108 13.72 4.62 15.25
CA ASP A 108 14.61 4.41 14.09
C ASP A 108 14.43 3.09 13.32
N GLY A 109 13.51 2.24 13.73
CA GLY A 109 13.09 1.08 12.93
C GLY A 109 12.14 1.48 11.80
N LEU A 110 12.03 0.62 10.79
CA LEU A 110 11.11 0.81 9.67
C LEU A 110 9.98 -0.22 9.71
N LEU A 111 8.77 0.23 9.41
CA LEU A 111 7.63 -0.64 9.14
C LEU A 111 7.25 -0.52 7.66
N PHE A 112 7.23 -1.64 6.96
CA PHE A 112 6.76 -1.72 5.58
C PHE A 112 5.38 -2.36 5.53
N GLN A 113 4.48 -1.77 4.73
CA GLN A 113 3.10 -2.20 4.57
C GLN A 113 2.70 -2.22 3.10
N ASP A 114 1.82 -3.15 2.77
CA ASP A 114 1.16 -3.26 1.47
C ASP A 114 -0.33 -2.93 1.62
N LEU A 115 -0.77 -1.78 1.10
CA LEU A 115 -2.16 -1.34 1.17
C LEU A 115 -3.14 -2.23 0.39
N SER A 116 -2.65 -3.14 -0.44
CA SER A 116 -3.51 -4.15 -1.08
C SER A 116 -3.89 -5.30 -0.15
N GLN A 117 -3.32 -5.35 1.06
CA GLN A 117 -3.53 -6.41 2.06
C GLN A 117 -4.17 -5.85 3.32
N THR A 118 -4.91 -6.71 4.03
CA THR A 118 -5.51 -6.36 5.32
C THR A 118 -4.46 -6.18 6.39
N THR A 119 -4.67 -5.19 7.27
CA THR A 119 -3.77 -4.91 8.40
C THR A 119 -4.56 -4.44 9.61
N LYS A 120 -4.03 -4.77 10.80
CA LYS A 120 -4.48 -4.23 12.10
C LYS A 120 -3.27 -3.94 12.95
N ALA A 121 -3.26 -2.79 13.61
CA ALA A 121 -2.24 -2.48 14.57
C ALA A 121 -2.68 -1.41 15.57
N THR A 122 -1.90 -1.29 16.63
CA THR A 122 -2.07 -0.29 17.69
C THR A 122 -0.80 0.54 17.79
N THR A 123 -0.94 1.87 17.84
CA THR A 123 0.19 2.76 18.13
C THR A 123 0.10 3.30 19.56
N SER A 124 1.23 3.61 20.16
CA SER A 124 1.30 4.59 21.24
C SER A 124 1.12 6.01 20.69
N ASP A 125 1.29 7.06 21.50
CA ASP A 125 1.54 8.40 20.97
C ASP A 125 2.80 8.35 20.12
N PHE A 126 2.77 8.93 18.91
CA PHE A 126 3.86 8.74 17.96
C PHE A 126 4.19 9.99 17.14
N ASP A 127 5.44 10.02 16.70
CA ASP A 127 5.96 10.91 15.65
C ASP A 127 6.68 10.04 14.63
N ASN A 128 6.18 10.01 13.39
CA ASN A 128 6.75 9.19 12.34
C ASN A 128 6.87 9.94 11.01
N LEU A 129 7.76 9.45 10.17
CA LEU A 129 7.91 9.83 8.78
C LEU A 129 7.34 8.71 7.90
N VAL A 130 6.39 9.04 7.06
CA VAL A 130 5.65 8.11 6.20
C VAL A 130 5.95 8.40 4.74
N PHE A 131 6.38 7.38 4.00
CA PHE A 131 6.50 7.44 2.55
C PHE A 131 5.44 6.57 1.92
N VAL A 132 4.56 7.16 1.10
CA VAL A 132 3.63 6.44 0.25
C VAL A 132 4.26 6.27 -1.12
N ILE A 133 4.43 5.03 -1.53
CA ILE A 133 5.20 4.61 -2.70
C ILE A 133 4.24 3.90 -3.66
N PRO A 134 4.01 4.42 -4.86
CA PRO A 134 3.17 3.75 -5.85
C PRO A 134 3.67 2.33 -6.15
N ARG A 135 2.74 1.38 -6.25
CA ARG A 135 3.08 -0.01 -6.53
C ARG A 135 3.97 -0.20 -7.77
N PRO A 136 3.69 0.45 -8.92
CA PRO A 136 4.53 0.29 -10.12
C PRO A 136 5.98 0.72 -9.92
N LEU A 137 6.26 1.63 -8.97
CA LEU A 137 7.62 2.09 -8.70
C LEU A 137 8.47 1.03 -7.98
N LEU A 138 7.87 0.14 -7.19
CA LEU A 138 8.60 -0.76 -6.30
C LEU A 138 8.36 -2.25 -6.60
N GLU A 139 7.16 -2.66 -7.04
CA GLU A 139 6.75 -4.06 -7.12
C GLU A 139 7.71 -4.93 -7.94
N ASP A 140 8.14 -4.44 -9.11
CA ASP A 140 9.04 -5.18 -10.00
C ASP A 140 10.48 -5.32 -9.47
N ARG A 141 10.84 -4.52 -8.47
CA ARG A 141 12.13 -4.56 -7.78
C ARG A 141 12.16 -5.54 -6.60
N LEU A 142 10.97 -5.94 -6.11
CA LEU A 142 10.84 -6.86 -4.98
C LEU A 142 10.86 -8.31 -5.42
N THR A 143 11.63 -9.13 -4.71
CA THR A 143 11.71 -10.57 -4.97
C THR A 143 10.39 -11.27 -4.65
N LEU A 144 9.74 -10.90 -3.54
CA LEU A 144 8.50 -11.47 -3.04
C LEU A 144 7.56 -10.34 -2.58
N PRO A 145 6.94 -9.55 -3.49
CA PRO A 145 6.22 -8.34 -3.12
C PRO A 145 5.07 -8.56 -2.14
N GLU A 146 4.40 -9.73 -2.20
CA GLU A 146 3.25 -10.03 -1.31
C GLU A 146 3.66 -10.42 0.11
N ASP A 147 4.93 -10.77 0.35
CA ASP A 147 5.40 -11.29 1.64
C ASP A 147 5.94 -10.17 2.55
N HIS A 148 5.88 -8.92 2.10
CA HIS A 148 6.43 -7.80 2.87
C HIS A 148 5.41 -7.06 3.73
N ASN A 149 4.13 -7.44 3.69
CA ASN A 149 3.12 -6.73 4.48
C ASN A 149 3.40 -6.83 5.98
N MET A 150 3.24 -5.71 6.70
CA MET A 150 3.50 -5.58 8.14
C MET A 150 4.90 -6.04 8.54
N ARG A 151 5.90 -5.77 7.68
CA ARG A 151 7.28 -6.17 7.95
C ARG A 151 8.03 -5.11 8.74
N PHE A 152 8.51 -5.54 9.91
CA PHE A 152 9.37 -4.72 10.77
C PHE A 152 10.84 -4.92 10.37
N LEU A 153 11.54 -3.81 10.14
CA LEU A 153 12.95 -3.79 9.78
C LEU A 153 13.75 -3.16 10.94
N SER A 154 14.71 -3.91 11.45
CA SER A 154 15.48 -3.52 12.64
C SER A 154 16.46 -2.39 12.33
N PRO A 155 16.57 -1.34 13.17
CA PRO A 155 17.59 -0.30 13.03
C PRO A 155 19.01 -0.81 13.28
N ARG A 156 19.18 -2.06 13.72
CA ARG A 156 20.50 -2.70 13.84
C ARG A 156 21.10 -3.04 12.48
N ASP A 157 20.25 -3.27 11.47
CA ASP A 157 20.70 -3.53 10.10
C ASP A 157 21.28 -2.25 9.47
N PRO A 158 22.52 -2.29 8.94
CA PRO A 158 23.14 -1.15 8.27
C PRO A 158 22.33 -0.62 7.08
N MET A 159 21.70 -1.50 6.28
CA MET A 159 20.89 -1.09 5.15
C MET A 159 19.63 -0.34 5.59
N VAL A 160 18.99 -0.79 6.67
CA VAL A 160 17.83 -0.10 7.27
C VAL A 160 18.22 1.31 7.70
N ARG A 161 19.40 1.49 8.34
CA ARG A 161 19.89 2.82 8.72
C ARG A 161 20.14 3.73 7.52
N VAL A 162 20.68 3.19 6.42
CA VAL A 162 20.90 3.96 5.17
C VAL A 162 19.56 4.43 4.61
N VAL A 163 18.57 3.54 4.49
CA VAL A 163 17.23 3.88 4.00
C VAL A 163 16.57 4.92 4.92
N ALA A 164 16.63 4.74 6.24
CA ALA A 164 16.08 5.68 7.21
C ALA A 164 16.71 7.08 7.11
N ASN A 165 18.04 7.17 6.93
CA ASN A 165 18.72 8.44 6.73
C ASN A 165 18.36 9.10 5.40
N LEU A 166 18.17 8.31 4.34
CA LEU A 166 17.71 8.82 3.05
C LEU A 166 16.28 9.36 3.15
N MET A 167 15.36 8.68 3.87
CA MET A 167 14.01 9.19 4.15
C MET A 167 14.06 10.56 4.83
N ARG A 168 14.87 10.71 5.88
CA ARG A 168 15.05 12.00 6.59
C ARG A 168 15.55 13.09 5.65
N SER A 169 16.57 12.78 4.86
CA SER A 169 17.17 13.73 3.92
C SER A 169 16.18 14.16 2.83
N LEU A 170 15.42 13.22 2.26
CA LEU A 170 14.42 13.52 1.24
C LEU A 170 13.31 14.41 1.80
N LYS A 171 12.75 14.09 2.98
CA LYS A 171 11.70 14.92 3.60
C LYS A 171 12.22 16.31 3.94
N ALA A 172 13.42 16.42 4.52
CA ALA A 172 14.00 17.71 4.90
C ALA A 172 14.25 18.66 3.72
N ASN A 173 14.45 18.11 2.52
CA ASN A 173 14.77 18.88 1.31
C ASN A 173 13.62 18.89 0.29
N ALA A 174 12.50 18.22 0.53
CA ALA A 174 11.44 17.99 -0.45
C ALA A 174 10.96 19.28 -1.13
N SER A 175 10.72 20.33 -0.36
CA SER A 175 10.26 21.64 -0.87
C SER A 175 11.30 22.40 -1.70
N ALA A 176 12.60 22.09 -1.54
CA ALA A 176 13.70 22.73 -2.28
C ALA A 176 14.12 21.91 -3.51
N LEU A 177 13.69 20.67 -3.63
CA LEU A 177 14.04 19.80 -4.76
C LEU A 177 13.29 20.22 -6.02
N LYS A 178 14.02 20.29 -7.13
CA LYS A 178 13.43 20.59 -8.44
C LYS A 178 12.73 19.35 -8.99
N THR A 179 11.65 19.56 -9.74
CA THR A 179 10.87 18.47 -10.37
C THR A 179 11.73 17.57 -11.26
N GLU A 180 12.74 18.11 -11.94
CA GLU A 180 13.68 17.34 -12.78
C GLU A 180 14.49 16.30 -12.00
N HIS A 181 14.74 16.55 -10.70
CA HIS A 181 15.45 15.62 -9.81
C HIS A 181 14.52 14.56 -9.19
N ALA A 182 13.22 14.83 -9.13
CA ALA A 182 12.27 13.97 -8.44
C ALA A 182 12.28 12.54 -8.98
N HIS A 183 12.25 12.36 -10.31
CA HIS A 183 12.29 11.03 -10.94
C HIS A 183 13.57 10.24 -10.67
N VAL A 184 14.71 10.92 -10.60
CA VAL A 184 15.98 10.26 -10.28
C VAL A 184 15.98 9.81 -8.83
N LEU A 185 15.50 10.67 -7.93
CA LEU A 185 15.48 10.41 -6.49
C LEU A 185 14.47 9.33 -6.11
N GLU A 186 13.26 9.34 -6.69
CA GLU A 186 12.26 8.31 -6.43
C GLU A 186 12.71 6.92 -6.89
N ASN A 187 13.34 6.82 -8.07
CA ASN A 187 13.87 5.55 -8.57
C ASN A 187 15.05 5.06 -7.73
N SER A 188 16.00 5.95 -7.39
CA SER A 188 17.13 5.59 -6.52
C SER A 188 16.67 5.14 -5.13
N PHE A 189 15.66 5.81 -4.56
CA PHE A 189 15.06 5.41 -3.30
C PHE A 189 14.40 4.02 -3.40
N ALA A 190 13.64 3.78 -4.46
CA ALA A 190 12.98 2.49 -4.69
C ALA A 190 14.00 1.35 -4.86
N ASP A 191 15.11 1.58 -5.58
CA ASP A 191 16.19 0.59 -5.75
C ASP A 191 16.87 0.27 -4.40
N MET A 192 17.15 1.27 -3.57
CA MET A 192 17.76 1.08 -2.25
C MET A 192 16.80 0.38 -1.28
N LEU A 193 15.52 0.77 -1.27
CA LEU A 193 14.50 0.12 -0.45
C LEU A 193 14.31 -1.35 -0.87
N ALA A 194 14.26 -1.62 -2.17
CA ALA A 194 14.15 -2.99 -2.67
C ALA A 194 15.36 -3.83 -2.28
N ALA A 195 16.58 -3.29 -2.38
CA ALA A 195 17.78 -3.98 -1.91
C ALA A 195 17.71 -4.30 -0.41
N CYS A 196 17.23 -3.36 0.41
CA CYS A 196 17.03 -3.55 1.84
C CYS A 196 15.97 -4.65 2.12
N LEU A 197 14.84 -4.63 1.45
CA LEU A 197 13.76 -5.60 1.62
C LEU A 197 14.17 -7.01 1.14
N ASN A 198 14.86 -7.09 0.01
CA ASN A 198 15.29 -8.36 -0.57
C ASN A 198 16.44 -9.03 0.22
N SER A 199 17.33 -8.24 0.84
CA SER A 199 18.50 -8.77 1.59
C SER A 199 18.08 -9.63 2.79
N ALA A 200 17.03 -9.24 3.48
CA ALA A 200 16.54 -9.98 4.66
C ALA A 200 15.94 -11.36 4.33
N TYR A 201 15.74 -11.72 3.07
CA TYR A 201 15.43 -13.10 2.67
C TYR A 201 16.69 -13.97 2.54
N GLY A 202 17.87 -13.36 2.36
CA GLY A 202 19.14 -14.07 2.26
C GLY A 202 19.69 -14.59 3.60
N GLU A 203 19.37 -13.90 4.70
CA GLU A 203 19.95 -14.21 6.02
C GLU A 203 19.22 -15.33 6.78
N THR A 204 17.97 -15.62 6.45
CA THR A 204 17.17 -16.68 7.12
C THR A 204 17.28 -18.05 6.47
N SER A 205 18.06 -18.23 5.41
CA SER A 205 18.08 -19.47 4.64
C SER A 205 19.34 -20.28 4.86
N ASP A 206 19.33 -21.11 5.89
CA ASP A 206 20.36 -22.10 6.18
C ASP A 206 20.25 -23.38 5.33
N THR A 207 19.50 -23.36 4.24
CA THR A 207 19.36 -24.51 3.34
C THR A 207 19.27 -24.10 1.88
N THR A 208 20.06 -24.77 1.02
CA THR A 208 20.05 -24.66 -0.44
C THR A 208 18.63 -24.76 -1.02
N ASN A 209 17.75 -25.55 -0.40
CA ASN A 209 16.35 -25.73 -0.79
C ASN A 209 15.51 -24.45 -0.64
N LYS A 210 15.74 -23.61 0.36
CA LYS A 210 15.00 -22.35 0.53
C LYS A 210 15.38 -21.33 -0.54
N ARG A 211 16.68 -21.18 -0.84
CA ARG A 211 17.14 -20.31 -1.94
C ARG A 211 16.56 -20.72 -3.27
N GLN A 212 16.60 -22.02 -3.59
CA GLN A 212 16.03 -22.55 -4.82
C GLN A 212 14.51 -22.34 -4.89
N ASN A 213 13.80 -22.44 -3.76
CA ASN A 213 12.36 -22.15 -3.71
C ASN A 213 12.07 -20.66 -3.96
N ILE A 214 12.88 -19.74 -3.45
CA ILE A 214 12.76 -18.30 -3.69
C ILE A 214 12.96 -17.97 -5.18
N GLU A 215 13.99 -18.53 -5.81
CA GLU A 215 14.24 -18.34 -7.23
C GLU A 215 13.08 -18.87 -8.09
N VAL A 216 12.63 -20.09 -7.80
CA VAL A 216 11.49 -20.69 -8.51
C VAL A 216 10.21 -19.88 -8.25
N MET A 217 9.96 -19.41 -7.04
CA MET A 217 8.80 -18.59 -6.72
C MET A 217 8.83 -17.24 -7.47
N THR A 218 10.01 -16.62 -7.58
CA THR A 218 10.20 -15.41 -8.39
C THR A 218 9.85 -15.65 -9.86
N MET A 219 10.30 -16.79 -10.43
CA MET A 219 9.95 -17.19 -11.79
C MET A 219 8.43 -17.42 -11.94
N ILE A 220 7.80 -18.10 -10.98
CA ILE A 220 6.35 -18.34 -10.96
C ILE A 220 5.61 -17.01 -10.97
N ARG A 221 5.96 -16.07 -10.10
CA ARG A 221 5.31 -14.76 -9.98
C ARG A 221 5.41 -13.94 -11.25
N ARG A 222 6.62 -13.86 -11.83
CA ARG A 222 6.82 -13.18 -13.11
C ARG A 222 5.95 -13.81 -14.21
N TYR A 223 5.96 -15.13 -14.33
CA TYR A 223 5.17 -15.84 -15.32
C TYR A 223 3.66 -15.55 -15.16
N PHE A 224 3.12 -15.65 -13.94
CA PHE A 224 1.71 -15.39 -13.71
C PHE A 224 1.36 -13.92 -13.93
N ARG A 225 2.21 -12.97 -13.57
CA ARG A 225 2.02 -11.53 -13.83
C ARG A 225 1.96 -11.21 -15.32
N GLU A 226 2.79 -11.85 -16.11
CA GLU A 226 2.81 -11.67 -17.56
C GLU A 226 1.66 -12.40 -18.29
N ASN A 227 1.08 -13.42 -17.68
CA ASN A 227 0.16 -14.34 -18.32
C ASN A 227 -1.25 -14.45 -17.68
N PHE A 228 -1.53 -13.75 -16.57
CA PHE A 228 -2.81 -13.91 -15.83
C PHE A 228 -4.05 -13.66 -16.69
N SER A 229 -3.95 -12.79 -17.70
CA SER A 229 -5.06 -12.43 -18.59
C SER A 229 -5.35 -13.49 -19.66
N ARG A 230 -4.48 -14.48 -19.83
CA ARG A 230 -4.68 -15.54 -20.85
C ARG A 230 -5.85 -16.44 -20.46
N PRO A 231 -6.86 -16.63 -21.35
CA PRO A 231 -8.01 -17.50 -21.07
C PRO A 231 -7.63 -18.98 -20.89
N ASP A 232 -6.53 -19.41 -21.53
CA ASP A 232 -6.02 -20.78 -21.52
C ASP A 232 -4.96 -21.04 -20.45
N LEU A 233 -4.78 -20.11 -19.50
CA LEU A 233 -3.87 -20.29 -18.39
C LEU A 233 -4.41 -21.34 -17.40
N THR A 234 -3.79 -22.51 -17.41
CA THR A 234 -4.08 -23.62 -16.48
C THR A 234 -2.84 -23.95 -15.66
N PRO A 235 -3.00 -24.58 -14.46
CA PRO A 235 -1.84 -25.02 -13.66
C PRO A 235 -0.89 -25.97 -14.42
N GLU A 236 -1.46 -26.82 -15.27
CA GLU A 236 -0.70 -27.76 -16.12
C GLU A 236 0.17 -27.03 -17.12
N ARG A 237 -0.40 -26.01 -17.74
CA ARG A 237 0.32 -25.18 -18.71
C ARG A 237 1.41 -24.36 -18.01
N ALA A 238 1.07 -23.71 -16.91
CA ALA A 238 2.02 -22.93 -16.11
C ALA A 238 3.22 -23.79 -15.68
N ALA A 239 2.98 -24.96 -15.10
CA ALA A 239 4.03 -25.87 -14.67
C ALA A 239 4.94 -26.30 -15.83
N ARG A 240 4.36 -26.63 -16.99
CA ARG A 240 5.10 -27.01 -18.20
C ARG A 240 5.95 -25.85 -18.73
N GLU A 241 5.38 -24.66 -18.87
CA GLU A 241 6.09 -23.49 -19.40
C GLU A 241 7.19 -23.00 -18.46
N LEU A 242 7.03 -23.20 -17.14
CA LEU A 242 8.04 -22.91 -16.12
C LEU A 242 9.09 -24.01 -15.95
N GLY A 243 8.91 -25.19 -16.57
CA GLY A 243 9.83 -26.31 -16.42
C GLY A 243 9.84 -26.94 -15.02
N ILE A 244 8.73 -26.83 -14.25
CA ILE A 244 8.59 -27.40 -12.90
C ILE A 244 7.47 -28.44 -12.84
N SER A 245 7.50 -29.30 -11.81
CA SER A 245 6.40 -30.23 -11.61
C SER A 245 5.14 -29.51 -11.10
N ARG A 246 3.95 -30.05 -11.43
CA ARG A 246 2.68 -29.56 -10.87
C ARG A 246 2.69 -29.53 -9.35
N SER A 247 3.18 -30.59 -8.72
CA SER A 247 3.27 -30.68 -7.26
C SER A 247 4.11 -29.56 -6.68
N LYS A 248 5.23 -29.19 -7.35
CA LYS A 248 6.08 -28.07 -6.94
C LYS A 248 5.36 -26.74 -7.06
N LEU A 249 4.62 -26.51 -8.16
CA LEU A 249 3.82 -25.31 -8.36
C LEU A 249 2.74 -25.16 -7.27
N TYR A 250 2.00 -26.22 -6.97
CA TYR A 250 0.99 -26.22 -5.91
C TYR A 250 1.60 -26.02 -4.53
N GLN A 251 2.70 -26.68 -4.22
CA GLN A 251 3.41 -26.51 -2.94
C GLN A 251 3.84 -25.05 -2.72
N LEU A 252 4.44 -24.42 -3.73
CA LEU A 252 4.93 -23.04 -3.59
C LEU A 252 3.82 -22.00 -3.54
N LEU A 253 2.64 -22.29 -4.10
CA LEU A 253 1.48 -21.38 -4.04
C LEU A 253 0.47 -21.74 -2.94
N GLU A 254 0.75 -22.73 -2.08
CA GLU A 254 -0.14 -23.17 -1.02
C GLU A 254 -0.45 -22.03 -0.03
N GLU A 255 0.56 -21.30 0.41
CA GLU A 255 0.42 -20.15 1.32
C GLU A 255 -0.41 -19.01 0.70
N HIS A 256 -0.49 -18.93 -0.63
CA HIS A 256 -1.31 -17.97 -1.38
C HIS A 256 -2.72 -18.51 -1.71
N GLY A 257 -3.12 -19.62 -1.09
CA GLY A 257 -4.41 -20.26 -1.31
C GLY A 257 -4.49 -21.06 -2.61
N GLY A 258 -3.35 -21.43 -3.19
CA GLY A 258 -3.21 -22.26 -4.37
C GLY A 258 -3.26 -21.48 -5.69
N VAL A 259 -2.96 -22.18 -6.79
CA VAL A 259 -2.77 -21.59 -8.14
C VAL A 259 -3.99 -20.81 -8.62
N TYR A 260 -5.19 -21.36 -8.43
CA TYR A 260 -6.42 -20.72 -8.90
C TYR A 260 -6.75 -19.42 -8.16
N ARG A 261 -6.57 -19.42 -6.84
CA ARG A 261 -6.78 -18.22 -6.03
C ARG A 261 -5.75 -17.17 -6.37
N TYR A 262 -4.48 -17.54 -6.46
CA TYR A 262 -3.40 -16.64 -6.84
C TYR A 262 -3.66 -15.96 -8.20
N THR A 263 -4.05 -16.74 -9.22
CA THR A 263 -4.40 -16.22 -10.54
C THR A 263 -5.61 -15.28 -10.48
N ARG A 264 -6.65 -15.66 -9.73
CA ARG A 264 -7.85 -14.85 -9.55
C ARG A 264 -7.54 -13.51 -8.90
N ASP A 265 -6.68 -13.51 -7.89
CA ASP A 265 -6.32 -12.31 -7.16
C ASP A 265 -5.52 -11.33 -8.05
N LEU A 266 -4.62 -11.81 -8.90
CA LEU A 266 -3.96 -11.00 -9.93
C LEU A 266 -4.96 -10.37 -10.92
N ARG A 267 -5.92 -11.17 -11.40
CA ARG A 267 -6.99 -10.69 -12.29
C ARG A 267 -7.84 -9.60 -11.63
N LEU A 268 -8.21 -9.79 -10.38
CA LEU A 268 -9.02 -8.83 -9.63
C LEU A 268 -8.25 -7.54 -9.31
N ARG A 269 -6.94 -7.61 -8.98
CA ARG A 269 -6.09 -6.42 -8.83
C ARG A 269 -6.06 -5.61 -10.12
N ARG A 270 -5.83 -6.27 -11.27
CA ARG A 270 -5.85 -5.59 -12.57
C ARG A 270 -7.21 -4.96 -12.87
N ALA A 271 -8.29 -5.66 -12.57
CA ALA A 271 -9.64 -5.13 -12.74
C ALA A 271 -9.87 -3.87 -11.88
N LYS A 272 -9.42 -3.84 -10.62
CA LYS A 272 -9.47 -2.64 -9.78
C LYS A 272 -8.76 -1.45 -10.44
N GLN A 273 -7.52 -1.62 -10.90
CA GLN A 273 -6.78 -0.56 -11.59
C GLN A 273 -7.54 -0.01 -12.80
N LEU A 274 -8.11 -0.90 -13.63
CA LEU A 274 -8.89 -0.50 -14.79
C LEU A 274 -10.19 0.24 -14.42
N LEU A 275 -10.82 -0.14 -13.31
CA LEU A 275 -12.05 0.48 -12.81
C LEU A 275 -11.79 1.83 -12.13
N SER A 276 -10.63 2.01 -11.49
CA SER A 276 -10.20 3.26 -10.85
C SER A 276 -9.76 4.33 -11.86
N THR A 277 -9.32 3.93 -13.05
CA THR A 277 -8.85 4.87 -14.07
C THR A 277 -9.99 5.70 -14.63
N THR A 278 -9.94 7.02 -14.41
CA THR A 278 -10.91 7.98 -14.93
C THR A 278 -10.62 8.27 -16.41
N THR A 279 -11.37 7.67 -17.31
CA THR A 279 -11.30 7.95 -18.75
C THR A 279 -12.58 8.63 -19.24
N LYS A 280 -12.48 9.45 -20.31
CA LYS A 280 -13.64 10.09 -20.94
C LYS A 280 -14.69 9.09 -21.44
N ARG A 281 -14.30 7.83 -21.68
CA ARG A 281 -15.20 6.71 -22.03
C ARG A 281 -14.89 5.53 -21.10
N PRO A 282 -15.65 5.33 -20.02
CA PRO A 282 -15.47 4.17 -19.15
C PRO A 282 -15.64 2.86 -19.92
N ARG A 283 -14.72 1.91 -19.71
CA ARG A 283 -14.82 0.56 -20.27
C ARG A 283 -16.07 -0.14 -19.71
N SER A 284 -16.71 -0.98 -20.50
CA SER A 284 -17.80 -1.83 -20.00
C SER A 284 -17.25 -2.84 -18.98
N LEU A 285 -18.10 -3.36 -18.10
CA LEU A 285 -17.68 -4.41 -17.16
C LEU A 285 -17.30 -5.70 -17.91
N TYR A 286 -17.92 -5.95 -19.05
CA TYR A 286 -17.57 -7.05 -19.93
C TYR A 286 -16.15 -6.91 -20.48
N ASP A 287 -15.78 -5.73 -21.01
CA ASP A 287 -14.44 -5.48 -21.53
C ASP A 287 -13.37 -5.62 -20.43
N VAL A 288 -13.65 -5.10 -19.21
CA VAL A 288 -12.76 -5.26 -18.06
C VAL A 288 -12.59 -6.74 -17.70
N ALA A 289 -13.67 -7.51 -17.68
CA ALA A 289 -13.62 -8.94 -17.40
C ALA A 289 -12.73 -9.69 -18.38
N LEU A 290 -12.93 -9.44 -19.69
CA LEU A 290 -12.12 -10.09 -20.75
C LEU A 290 -10.65 -9.67 -20.70
N GLU A 291 -10.36 -8.38 -20.53
CA GLU A 291 -8.97 -7.88 -20.41
C GLU A 291 -8.25 -8.48 -19.20
N CYS A 292 -8.99 -8.77 -18.12
CA CYS A 292 -8.45 -9.42 -16.94
C CYS A 292 -8.44 -10.97 -17.03
N GLY A 293 -8.87 -11.56 -18.13
CA GLY A 293 -8.83 -13.00 -18.36
C GLY A 293 -9.97 -13.80 -17.71
N PHE A 294 -11.07 -13.15 -17.33
CA PHE A 294 -12.29 -13.85 -16.93
C PHE A 294 -13.05 -14.37 -18.14
N SER A 295 -13.66 -15.54 -18.02
CA SER A 295 -14.42 -16.17 -19.09
C SER A 295 -15.76 -15.47 -19.38
N SER A 296 -16.28 -14.71 -18.42
CA SER A 296 -17.53 -13.94 -18.52
C SER A 296 -17.57 -12.81 -17.49
N ASP A 297 -18.42 -11.80 -17.76
CA ASP A 297 -18.73 -10.74 -16.80
C ASP A 297 -19.38 -11.29 -15.51
N THR A 298 -20.23 -12.31 -15.64
CA THR A 298 -20.86 -12.98 -14.49
C THR A 298 -19.82 -13.61 -13.56
N SER A 299 -18.84 -14.33 -14.11
CA SER A 299 -17.75 -14.92 -13.33
C SER A 299 -16.88 -13.86 -12.66
N PHE A 300 -16.62 -12.76 -13.36
CA PHE A 300 -15.90 -11.59 -12.84
C PHE A 300 -16.66 -10.92 -11.69
N ILE A 301 -17.94 -10.57 -11.91
CA ILE A 301 -18.77 -9.88 -10.90
C ILE A 301 -18.86 -10.72 -9.61
N ARG A 302 -19.06 -12.05 -9.77
CA ARG A 302 -19.09 -12.96 -8.62
C ARG A 302 -17.77 -12.98 -7.88
N ALA A 303 -16.64 -13.18 -8.57
CA ALA A 303 -15.31 -13.21 -7.96
C ALA A 303 -14.96 -11.88 -7.28
N PHE A 304 -15.31 -10.76 -7.90
CA PHE A 304 -15.09 -9.43 -7.34
C PHE A 304 -15.91 -9.22 -6.06
N ARG A 305 -17.20 -9.59 -6.07
CA ARG A 305 -18.07 -9.49 -4.91
C ARG A 305 -17.62 -10.41 -3.76
N GLU A 306 -17.22 -11.63 -4.05
CA GLU A 306 -16.71 -12.59 -3.04
C GLU A 306 -15.41 -12.07 -2.38
N THR A 307 -14.57 -11.33 -3.12
CA THR A 307 -13.28 -10.85 -2.61
C THR A 307 -13.41 -9.50 -1.91
N PHE A 308 -14.24 -8.59 -2.41
CA PHE A 308 -14.30 -7.19 -1.98
C PHE A 308 -15.63 -6.79 -1.32
N ASP A 309 -16.56 -7.72 -1.16
CA ASP A 309 -17.90 -7.51 -0.58
C ASP A 309 -18.73 -6.41 -1.27
N MET A 310 -18.39 -6.08 -2.52
CA MET A 310 -19.12 -5.11 -3.36
C MET A 310 -19.02 -5.47 -4.83
N THR A 311 -19.97 -4.96 -5.65
CA THR A 311 -19.90 -5.20 -7.09
C THR A 311 -18.87 -4.28 -7.78
N PRO A 312 -18.32 -4.69 -8.95
CA PRO A 312 -17.44 -3.82 -9.75
C PRO A 312 -18.09 -2.49 -10.14
N GLY A 313 -19.44 -2.48 -10.31
CA GLY A 313 -20.21 -1.28 -10.61
C GLY A 313 -20.28 -0.32 -9.42
N ASP A 314 -20.47 -0.85 -8.21
CA ASP A 314 -20.48 -0.06 -6.98
C ASP A 314 -19.09 0.51 -6.72
N PHE A 315 -18.05 -0.33 -6.86
CA PHE A 315 -16.66 0.10 -6.75
C PHE A 315 -16.37 1.31 -7.67
N ARG A 316 -16.69 1.22 -8.95
CA ARG A 316 -16.50 2.32 -9.93
C ARG A 316 -17.25 3.59 -9.50
N ARG A 317 -18.48 3.46 -9.01
CA ARG A 317 -19.29 4.58 -8.51
C ARG A 317 -18.65 5.26 -7.30
N ASN A 318 -18.18 4.47 -6.35
CA ASN A 318 -17.50 4.96 -5.15
C ASN A 318 -16.24 5.75 -5.51
N GLN A 319 -15.40 5.22 -6.42
CA GLN A 319 -14.22 5.91 -6.94
C GLN A 319 -14.55 7.26 -7.57
N GLN A 320 -15.59 7.31 -8.40
CA GLN A 320 -16.04 8.57 -9.03
C GLN A 320 -16.57 9.58 -8.00
N THR A 321 -17.23 9.11 -6.95
CA THR A 321 -17.75 9.94 -5.87
C THR A 321 -16.62 10.47 -4.99
N ALA A 322 -15.66 9.65 -4.63
CA ALA A 322 -14.47 10.05 -3.87
C ALA A 322 -13.68 11.14 -4.61
N LEU A 323 -13.45 10.98 -5.91
CA LEU A 323 -12.79 11.99 -6.75
C LEU A 323 -13.60 13.30 -6.87
N LYS A 324 -14.93 13.24 -6.89
CA LYS A 324 -15.78 14.44 -6.91
C LYS A 324 -15.76 15.16 -5.56
N ASN A 325 -15.82 14.42 -4.47
CA ASN A 325 -15.81 14.96 -3.11
C ASN A 325 -14.43 15.58 -2.79
N SER A 326 -13.34 14.97 -3.24
CA SER A 326 -12.00 15.56 -3.11
C SER A 326 -11.83 16.86 -3.90
N ASN A 327 -12.62 17.08 -4.95
CA ASN A 327 -12.63 18.34 -5.70
C ASN A 327 -13.58 19.40 -5.09
N GLY A 328 -14.47 19.01 -4.16
CA GLY A 328 -15.46 19.90 -3.52
C GLY A 328 -15.18 20.24 -2.06
N ALA A 329 -14.18 19.65 -1.43
CA ALA A 329 -13.92 19.74 0.01
C ALA A 329 -13.05 20.95 0.42
N ASP A 330 -13.11 22.09 -0.28
CA ASP A 330 -12.57 23.37 0.22
C ASP A 330 -13.45 24.00 1.31
N GLY A 331 -14.26 23.19 1.99
CA GLY A 331 -15.10 23.59 3.11
C GLY A 331 -14.30 23.66 4.41
N GLU A 332 -14.20 24.86 4.99
CA GLU A 332 -13.63 25.23 6.29
C GLU A 332 -12.13 25.56 6.34
N GLY A 333 -11.46 25.91 5.21
CA GLY A 333 -10.10 26.49 5.25
C GLY A 333 -8.97 25.53 5.60
N ARG A 334 -9.21 24.20 5.58
CA ARG A 334 -8.20 23.19 5.85
C ARG A 334 -7.54 22.69 4.58
N ASP A 335 -6.22 22.46 4.66
CA ASP A 335 -5.45 21.93 3.55
C ASP A 335 -5.52 20.39 3.50
N THR A 336 -6.37 19.87 2.65
CA THR A 336 -6.54 18.42 2.41
C THR A 336 -5.94 17.97 1.07
N ARG A 337 -5.00 18.73 0.50
CA ARG A 337 -4.36 18.38 -0.79
C ARG A 337 -3.67 17.02 -0.76
N TYR A 338 -3.15 16.61 0.40
CA TYR A 338 -2.52 15.29 0.56
C TYR A 338 -3.50 14.13 0.27
N GLU A 339 -4.80 14.28 0.58
CA GLU A 339 -5.83 13.28 0.24
C GLU A 339 -5.96 13.11 -1.28
N LYS A 340 -5.96 14.25 -2.01
CA LYS A 340 -5.98 14.24 -3.48
C LYS A 340 -4.75 13.56 -4.07
N TRP A 341 -3.58 13.82 -3.48
CA TRP A 341 -2.34 13.16 -3.90
C TRP A 341 -2.41 11.65 -3.69
N LEU A 342 -2.86 11.19 -2.51
CA LEU A 342 -3.02 9.76 -2.23
C LEU A 342 -3.89 9.04 -3.26
N HIS A 343 -4.96 9.67 -3.71
CA HIS A 343 -5.84 9.09 -4.74
C HIS A 343 -5.27 9.21 -6.17
N SER A 344 -4.29 10.06 -6.40
CA SER A 344 -3.69 10.31 -7.73
C SER A 344 -2.38 9.57 -7.98
N LEU A 345 -1.73 9.04 -6.92
CA LEU A 345 -0.55 8.19 -7.02
C LEU A 345 -0.91 6.84 -7.64
#